data_84b92287c7088d7d2353be687cfafaec
#
_entry.id   84b92287c7088d7d2353be687cfafaec
#
_cell.length_a   1.000
_cell.length_b   1.000
_cell.length_c   1.000
_cell.angle_alpha   90.00
_cell.angle_beta   90.00
_cell.angle_gamma   90.00
#
_symmetry.space_group_name_H-M   'P 1'
#
loop_
_entity.id
_entity.type
_entity.pdbx_description
1 polymer ?
#
loop_
_entity_poly.entity_id
_entity_poly.type
_entity_poly.pdbx_seq_one_letter_code
_entity_poly.pdbx_strand_id
1 'polypeptide(L)'
;MKKEKSKKIKKQLIISVAAVAVIAAVIAALNYSAVNFLVKEATLISSVEYENQLVPKQEENGNWVFTTDEDFKVMHLTDIHIGGGFLSRKVDLKALDTVAAMVQREKPDLVIATGDIAFPVPYTAGTFNNHSGAKAFATLMETLGVYWDVTFGNHDAEAYSYFDRQAMAEFYENESYKYCLFQAGPEDVDGYGNHVIEIKNTRGIITQALILIDSQDYVNSNIIDSIKGTYDNIHPNQIKWYENEITRMNAENEKINKNAVPVKSMAFFHIPLAETGEGWEEFEANNFTDTESFKYIDGIIGEGGRRFYSGLGEDEMFEKMLELGSTKAIFNGHDHLNYTTFEYKGIQFSYGYSIDFFAYSGIDSQGSQRGCSMITSKPDGSFTIDKYNYYSSSRYPSDKQSITMQHEDVTYQVQAQ
;
A
#
# COMPACT_ATOMS: atom_id res chain seq x y z
N MET A 1 21.82 20.89 -57.63
CA MET A 1 22.33 20.92 -56.23
C MET A 1 21.25 21.09 -55.17
N LYS A 2 20.47 22.22 -55.07
CA LYS A 2 19.43 22.37 -54.00
C LYS A 2 18.35 21.26 -54.02
N LYS A 3 17.85 20.85 -55.20
CA LYS A 3 16.80 19.83 -55.36
C LYS A 3 17.25 18.40 -54.96
N GLU A 4 18.51 18.05 -55.20
CA GLU A 4 19.09 16.76 -54.82
C GLU A 4 19.38 16.69 -53.33
N LYS A 5 19.88 17.80 -52.74
CA LYS A 5 20.09 17.90 -51.29
C LYS A 5 18.75 17.74 -50.53
N SER A 6 17.67 18.34 -51.03
CA SER A 6 16.31 18.19 -50.46
C SER A 6 15.79 16.75 -50.58
N LYS A 7 16.01 16.04 -51.68
CA LYS A 7 15.62 14.62 -51.83
C LYS A 7 16.39 13.71 -50.88
N LYS A 8 17.69 13.97 -50.68
CA LYS A 8 18.54 13.19 -49.76
C LYS A 8 18.10 13.39 -48.31
N ILE A 9 17.79 14.62 -47.87
CA ILE A 9 17.27 14.93 -46.53
C ILE A 9 15.92 14.25 -46.29
N LYS A 10 14.98 14.32 -47.25
CA LYS A 10 13.68 13.62 -47.14
C LYS A 10 13.84 12.11 -47.01
N LYS A 11 14.75 11.49 -47.79
CA LYS A 11 15.03 10.05 -47.71
C LYS A 11 15.63 9.67 -46.34
N GLN A 12 16.57 10.47 -45.83
CA GLN A 12 17.15 10.25 -44.50
C GLN A 12 16.08 10.39 -43.40
N LEU A 13 15.21 11.40 -43.47
CA LEU A 13 14.11 11.57 -42.51
C LEU A 13 13.16 10.37 -42.50
N ILE A 14 12.77 9.88 -43.71
CA ILE A 14 11.90 8.69 -43.81
C ILE A 14 12.58 7.46 -43.20
N ILE A 15 13.86 7.25 -43.46
CA ILE A 15 14.62 6.13 -42.86
C ILE A 15 14.69 6.26 -41.34
N SER A 16 14.94 7.47 -40.82
CA SER A 16 14.99 7.71 -39.37
C SER A 16 13.64 7.47 -38.71
N VAL A 17 12.54 7.96 -39.28
CA VAL A 17 11.17 7.71 -38.80
C VAL A 17 10.84 6.22 -38.84
N ALA A 18 11.17 5.52 -39.90
CA ALA A 18 10.96 4.07 -40.01
C ALA A 18 11.77 3.30 -38.94
N ALA A 19 13.03 3.69 -38.71
CA ALA A 19 13.87 3.07 -37.69
C ALA A 19 13.28 3.28 -36.27
N VAL A 20 12.82 4.50 -35.94
CA VAL A 20 12.15 4.80 -34.67
C VAL A 20 10.88 3.97 -34.53
N ALA A 21 10.05 3.86 -35.56
CA ALA A 21 8.84 3.04 -35.53
C ALA A 21 9.14 1.56 -35.30
N VAL A 22 10.18 1.01 -35.91
CA VAL A 22 10.61 -0.37 -35.71
C VAL A 22 11.08 -0.57 -34.23
N ILE A 23 11.90 0.34 -33.72
CA ILE A 23 12.36 0.28 -32.31
C ILE A 23 11.17 0.32 -31.36
N ALA A 24 10.22 1.23 -31.57
CA ALA A 24 9.01 1.32 -30.74
C ALA A 24 8.18 0.02 -30.80
N ALA A 25 8.01 -0.57 -31.98
CA ALA A 25 7.30 -1.84 -32.13
C ALA A 25 8.02 -3.01 -31.42
N VAL A 26 9.35 -3.04 -31.45
CA VAL A 26 10.15 -4.05 -30.73
C VAL A 26 9.98 -3.88 -29.23
N ILE A 27 10.09 -2.64 -28.71
CA ILE A 27 9.89 -2.35 -27.28
C ILE A 27 8.48 -2.76 -26.83
N ALA A 28 7.45 -2.43 -27.63
CA ALA A 28 6.07 -2.81 -27.34
C ALA A 28 5.91 -4.35 -27.28
N ALA A 29 6.50 -5.08 -28.22
CA ALA A 29 6.48 -6.54 -28.24
C ALA A 29 7.21 -7.15 -27.03
N LEU A 30 8.35 -6.58 -26.63
CA LEU A 30 9.10 -7.01 -25.44
C LEU A 30 8.27 -6.78 -24.16
N ASN A 31 7.64 -5.61 -24.02
CA ASN A 31 6.77 -5.31 -22.86
C ASN A 31 5.54 -6.23 -22.82
N TYR A 32 4.87 -6.45 -23.97
CA TYR A 32 3.77 -7.40 -24.07
C TYR A 32 4.20 -8.82 -23.63
N SER A 33 5.37 -9.28 -24.06
CA SER A 33 5.93 -10.55 -23.64
C SER A 33 6.25 -10.59 -22.13
N ALA A 34 6.75 -9.49 -21.57
CA ALA A 34 7.08 -9.41 -20.15
C ALA A 34 5.84 -9.50 -19.27
N VAL A 35 4.80 -8.73 -19.58
CA VAL A 35 3.52 -8.77 -18.84
C VAL A 35 2.89 -10.15 -18.92
N ASN A 36 2.81 -10.75 -20.10
CA ASN A 36 2.26 -12.10 -20.26
C ASN A 36 3.07 -13.15 -19.49
N PHE A 37 4.38 -12.99 -19.39
CA PHE A 37 5.22 -13.85 -18.57
C PHE A 37 4.84 -13.71 -17.09
N LEU A 38 4.78 -12.49 -16.54
CA LEU A 38 4.43 -12.25 -15.13
C LEU A 38 3.04 -12.78 -14.79
N VAL A 39 2.05 -12.49 -15.64
CA VAL A 39 0.68 -12.98 -15.48
C VAL A 39 0.66 -14.53 -15.51
N LYS A 40 1.39 -15.14 -16.43
CA LYS A 40 1.48 -16.62 -16.50
C LYS A 40 2.11 -17.19 -15.24
N GLU A 41 3.24 -16.66 -14.77
CA GLU A 41 3.88 -17.15 -13.54
C GLU A 41 2.95 -16.97 -12.33
N ALA A 42 2.26 -15.83 -12.22
CA ALA A 42 1.26 -15.59 -11.18
C ALA A 42 0.12 -16.65 -11.20
N THR A 43 -0.34 -17.07 -12.39
CA THR A 43 -1.39 -18.09 -12.52
C THR A 43 -0.92 -19.53 -12.21
N LEU A 44 0.39 -19.78 -12.11
CA LEU A 44 0.94 -21.08 -11.74
C LEU A 44 1.10 -21.27 -10.23
N ILE A 45 0.90 -20.19 -9.45
CA ILE A 45 0.97 -20.24 -7.99
C ILE A 45 -0.26 -20.97 -7.45
N SER A 46 -0.07 -21.81 -6.44
CA SER A 46 -1.18 -22.52 -5.80
C SER A 46 -2.04 -21.55 -4.97
N SER A 47 -3.34 -21.72 -5.02
CA SER A 47 -4.27 -20.99 -4.17
C SER A 47 -4.04 -21.29 -2.69
N VAL A 48 -4.47 -20.37 -1.82
CA VAL A 48 -4.50 -20.59 -0.38
C VAL A 48 -5.64 -21.55 -0.05
N GLU A 49 -5.33 -22.57 0.73
CA GLU A 49 -6.36 -23.49 1.25
C GLU A 49 -6.85 -22.98 2.61
N TYR A 50 -8.12 -22.57 2.67
CA TYR A 50 -8.82 -22.22 3.90
C TYR A 50 -9.73 -23.38 4.33
N GLU A 51 -9.79 -23.65 5.63
CA GLU A 51 -10.80 -24.54 6.18
C GLU A 51 -12.19 -23.90 6.09
N ASN A 52 -12.28 -22.63 6.45
CA ASN A 52 -13.49 -21.82 6.38
C ASN A 52 -13.10 -20.39 5.98
N GLN A 53 -13.16 -20.06 4.69
CA GLN A 53 -12.91 -18.71 4.23
C GLN A 53 -14.11 -17.81 4.56
N LEU A 54 -13.87 -16.69 5.24
CA LEU A 54 -14.88 -15.66 5.42
C LEU A 54 -15.17 -15.01 4.06
N VAL A 55 -16.46 -14.88 3.74
CA VAL A 55 -16.90 -14.29 2.47
C VAL A 55 -17.59 -12.97 2.78
N PRO A 56 -17.05 -11.83 2.33
CA PRO A 56 -17.68 -10.54 2.56
C PRO A 56 -18.95 -10.40 1.74
N LYS A 57 -19.84 -9.53 2.20
CA LYS A 57 -21.05 -9.11 1.50
C LYS A 57 -21.05 -7.60 1.37
N GLN A 58 -21.51 -7.11 0.24
CA GLN A 58 -21.77 -5.68 0.08
C GLN A 58 -23.15 -5.36 0.62
N GLU A 59 -23.24 -4.37 1.50
CA GLU A 59 -24.50 -3.88 2.05
C GLU A 59 -25.13 -2.78 1.19
N GLU A 60 -26.34 -2.34 1.52
CA GLU A 60 -27.07 -1.32 0.76
C GLU A 60 -26.37 0.05 0.71
N ASN A 61 -25.55 0.35 1.72
CA ASN A 61 -24.70 1.54 1.76
C ASN A 61 -23.45 1.47 0.87
N GLY A 62 -23.25 0.33 0.21
CA GLY A 62 -22.10 0.06 -0.66
C GLY A 62 -20.90 -0.55 0.06
N ASN A 63 -20.82 -0.52 1.38
CA ASN A 63 -19.67 -1.01 2.12
C ASN A 63 -19.56 -2.54 2.09
N TRP A 64 -18.33 -3.04 2.03
CA TRP A 64 -18.05 -4.45 2.23
C TRP A 64 -18.07 -4.82 3.70
N VAL A 65 -18.69 -5.94 4.03
CA VAL A 65 -18.86 -6.42 5.41
C VAL A 65 -18.42 -7.87 5.54
N PHE A 66 -17.47 -8.12 6.43
CA PHE A 66 -17.19 -9.46 6.95
C PHE A 66 -17.96 -9.68 8.24
N THR A 67 -18.51 -10.88 8.42
CA THR A 67 -19.23 -11.23 9.66
C THR A 67 -18.53 -12.38 10.36
N THR A 68 -18.05 -12.12 11.59
CA THR A 68 -17.39 -13.14 12.42
C THR A 68 -17.51 -12.79 13.91
N ASP A 69 -17.58 -13.83 14.74
CA ASP A 69 -17.41 -13.72 16.20
C ASP A 69 -16.02 -14.19 16.65
N GLU A 70 -15.14 -14.55 15.70
CA GLU A 70 -13.77 -14.98 15.91
C GLU A 70 -12.78 -13.88 15.52
N ASP A 71 -11.49 -14.13 15.71
CA ASP A 71 -10.42 -13.23 15.25
C ASP A 71 -10.45 -13.05 13.73
N PHE A 72 -10.24 -11.80 13.28
CA PHE A 72 -10.14 -11.44 11.87
C PHE A 72 -8.72 -10.99 11.54
N LYS A 73 -8.11 -11.58 10.51
CA LYS A 73 -6.70 -11.38 10.16
C LYS A 73 -6.56 -10.52 8.91
N VAL A 74 -5.92 -9.38 9.05
CA VAL A 74 -5.53 -8.52 7.93
C VAL A 74 -4.02 -8.60 7.72
N MET A 75 -3.60 -8.87 6.49
CA MET A 75 -2.20 -8.71 6.09
C MET A 75 -2.01 -7.33 5.48
N HIS A 76 -1.14 -6.53 6.05
CA HIS A 76 -0.73 -5.26 5.49
C HIS A 76 0.56 -5.45 4.67
N LEU A 77 0.51 -5.03 3.40
CA LEU A 77 1.61 -4.98 2.43
C LEU A 77 1.76 -3.53 1.95
N THR A 78 2.96 -3.16 1.50
CA THR A 78 3.21 -1.83 0.93
C THR A 78 4.43 -1.83 0.01
N ASP A 79 4.54 -0.84 -0.86
CA ASP A 79 5.74 -0.55 -1.67
C ASP A 79 6.23 -1.79 -2.43
N ILE A 80 5.36 -2.40 -3.24
CA ILE A 80 5.67 -3.63 -3.98
C ILE A 80 6.51 -3.34 -5.22
N HIS A 81 6.29 -2.18 -5.86
CA HIS A 81 7.07 -1.61 -6.96
C HIS A 81 7.29 -2.58 -8.14
N ILE A 82 6.20 -3.11 -8.69
CA ILE A 82 6.26 -3.94 -9.91
C ILE A 82 6.44 -3.03 -11.13
N GLY A 83 7.58 -3.12 -11.78
CA GLY A 83 7.88 -2.33 -12.98
C GLY A 83 7.02 -2.71 -14.18
N GLY A 84 6.64 -3.97 -14.31
CA GLY A 84 5.74 -4.48 -15.36
C GLY A 84 6.33 -4.43 -16.79
N GLY A 85 7.63 -4.18 -16.94
CA GLY A 85 8.32 -4.05 -18.22
C GLY A 85 9.37 -5.13 -18.48
N PHE A 86 9.95 -5.09 -19.68
CA PHE A 86 10.91 -6.12 -20.09
C PHE A 86 12.25 -6.03 -19.35
N LEU A 87 12.60 -4.86 -18.78
CA LEU A 87 13.83 -4.67 -18.01
C LEU A 87 13.68 -5.12 -16.56
N SER A 88 12.51 -4.96 -15.96
CA SER A 88 12.24 -5.26 -14.54
C SER A 88 11.78 -6.70 -14.27
N ARG A 89 11.42 -7.47 -15.32
CA ARG A 89 10.77 -8.78 -15.22
C ARG A 89 11.30 -9.73 -14.13
N LYS A 90 12.63 -9.73 -13.90
CA LYS A 90 13.25 -10.64 -12.91
C LYS A 90 13.01 -10.20 -11.47
N VAL A 91 13.03 -8.90 -11.21
CA VAL A 91 12.79 -8.34 -9.89
C VAL A 91 11.30 -8.31 -9.59
N ASP A 92 10.48 -8.07 -10.62
CA ASP A 92 9.01 -8.17 -10.53
C ASP A 92 8.58 -9.58 -10.09
N LEU A 93 9.18 -10.62 -10.68
CA LEU A 93 8.89 -12.01 -10.28
C LEU A 93 9.27 -12.27 -8.83
N LYS A 94 10.40 -11.72 -8.35
CA LYS A 94 10.78 -11.85 -6.93
C LYS A 94 9.76 -11.19 -6.01
N ALA A 95 9.23 -10.03 -6.37
CA ALA A 95 8.20 -9.36 -5.59
C ALA A 95 6.93 -10.21 -5.52
N LEU A 96 6.45 -10.74 -6.66
CA LEU A 96 5.30 -11.63 -6.71
C LEU A 96 5.50 -12.91 -5.89
N ASP A 97 6.66 -13.57 -6.01
CA ASP A 97 7.01 -14.77 -5.24
C ASP A 97 7.03 -14.48 -3.73
N THR A 98 7.54 -13.31 -3.34
CA THR A 98 7.61 -12.89 -1.94
C THR A 98 6.20 -12.69 -1.36
N VAL A 99 5.33 -11.97 -2.07
CA VAL A 99 3.93 -11.78 -1.68
C VAL A 99 3.22 -13.14 -1.59
N ALA A 100 3.38 -14.00 -2.61
CA ALA A 100 2.76 -15.32 -2.63
C ALA A 100 3.17 -16.17 -1.43
N ALA A 101 4.46 -16.23 -1.11
CA ALA A 101 4.97 -17.00 0.02
C ALA A 101 4.41 -16.52 1.36
N MET A 102 4.30 -15.19 1.55
CA MET A 102 3.73 -14.61 2.77
C MET A 102 2.24 -14.92 2.88
N VAL A 103 1.46 -14.66 1.84
CA VAL A 103 0.01 -14.90 1.84
C VAL A 103 -0.32 -16.37 2.04
N GLN A 104 0.37 -17.28 1.35
CA GLN A 104 0.18 -18.74 1.53
C GLN A 104 0.52 -19.22 2.93
N ARG A 105 1.52 -18.62 3.57
CA ARG A 105 1.95 -19.00 4.91
C ARG A 105 1.04 -18.47 6.00
N GLU A 106 0.68 -17.18 5.91
CA GLU A 106 -0.06 -16.49 6.97
C GLU A 106 -1.57 -16.67 6.86
N LYS A 107 -2.09 -16.94 5.66
CA LYS A 107 -3.51 -17.15 5.38
C LYS A 107 -4.42 -16.08 5.97
N PRO A 108 -4.24 -14.81 5.57
CA PRO A 108 -5.07 -13.72 6.04
C PRO A 108 -6.51 -13.84 5.53
N ASP A 109 -7.48 -13.27 6.24
CA ASP A 109 -8.85 -13.12 5.76
C ASP A 109 -8.94 -12.01 4.70
N LEU A 110 -8.08 -11.00 4.83
CA LEU A 110 -8.00 -9.85 3.92
C LEU A 110 -6.53 -9.41 3.77
N VAL A 111 -6.13 -9.05 2.55
CA VAL A 111 -4.87 -8.36 2.27
C VAL A 111 -5.16 -6.91 1.93
N ILE A 112 -4.51 -5.96 2.59
CA ILE A 112 -4.54 -4.53 2.24
C ILE A 112 -3.14 -4.12 1.82
N ALA A 113 -3.00 -3.64 0.58
CA ALA A 113 -1.76 -3.09 0.06
C ALA A 113 -1.84 -1.55 0.05
N THR A 114 -1.03 -0.90 0.88
CA THR A 114 -1.04 0.57 0.99
C THR A 114 -0.14 1.24 -0.03
N GLY A 115 -0.49 1.09 -1.31
CA GLY A 115 0.09 1.85 -2.42
C GLY A 115 1.46 1.40 -2.92
N ASP A 116 1.89 2.08 -3.94
CA ASP A 116 3.13 1.85 -4.69
C ASP A 116 3.26 0.40 -5.18
N ILE A 117 2.17 -0.10 -5.77
CA ILE A 117 2.12 -1.42 -6.38
C ILE A 117 2.83 -1.41 -7.73
N ALA A 118 2.60 -0.36 -8.55
CA ALA A 118 3.16 -0.22 -9.88
C ALA A 118 4.26 0.85 -9.94
N PHE A 119 5.40 0.52 -10.60
CA PHE A 119 6.53 1.43 -10.78
C PHE A 119 7.07 1.39 -12.21
N PRO A 120 6.33 1.93 -13.22
CA PRO A 120 6.65 1.79 -14.64
C PRO A 120 7.67 2.81 -15.13
N VAL A 121 8.81 2.94 -14.44
CA VAL A 121 9.87 3.89 -14.82
C VAL A 121 10.54 3.47 -16.12
N PRO A 122 10.48 4.26 -17.21
CA PRO A 122 10.83 3.81 -18.55
C PRO A 122 12.29 3.42 -18.74
N TYR A 123 13.22 4.02 -18.01
CA TYR A 123 14.65 3.70 -18.12
C TYR A 123 15.09 2.49 -17.27
N THR A 124 14.30 2.07 -16.30
CA THR A 124 14.56 0.91 -15.44
C THR A 124 13.59 -0.24 -15.68
N ALA A 125 12.29 0.04 -15.86
CA ALA A 125 11.28 -0.95 -16.20
C ALA A 125 11.20 -1.21 -17.73
N GLY A 126 11.51 -0.23 -18.54
CA GLY A 126 11.37 -0.28 -20.02
C GLY A 126 9.95 0.01 -20.48
N THR A 127 9.08 0.54 -19.63
CA THR A 127 7.67 0.83 -19.92
C THR A 127 7.19 2.06 -19.17
N PHE A 128 6.12 2.68 -19.67
CA PHE A 128 5.32 3.71 -19.00
C PHE A 128 3.97 3.15 -18.53
N ASN A 129 3.73 1.84 -18.70
CA ASN A 129 2.43 1.22 -18.52
C ASN A 129 2.27 0.71 -17.07
N ASN A 130 1.67 1.52 -16.22
CA ASN A 130 1.37 1.18 -14.83
C ASN A 130 0.34 0.04 -14.68
N HIS A 131 -0.62 -0.12 -15.60
CA HIS A 131 -1.49 -1.30 -15.63
C HIS A 131 -0.72 -2.63 -15.68
N SER A 132 0.48 -2.64 -16.25
CA SER A 132 1.26 -3.88 -16.35
C SER A 132 1.65 -4.44 -14.99
N GLY A 133 2.14 -3.59 -14.10
CA GLY A 133 2.48 -3.96 -12.71
C GLY A 133 1.24 -4.32 -11.91
N ALA A 134 0.22 -3.44 -11.94
CA ALA A 134 -1.06 -3.66 -11.26
C ALA A 134 -1.73 -4.97 -11.70
N LYS A 135 -1.72 -5.29 -13.01
CA LYS A 135 -2.27 -6.54 -13.53
C LYS A 135 -1.54 -7.77 -13.03
N ALA A 136 -0.21 -7.72 -12.93
CA ALA A 136 0.56 -8.84 -12.41
C ALA A 136 0.21 -9.11 -10.94
N PHE A 137 0.11 -8.06 -10.13
CA PHE A 137 -0.31 -8.14 -8.72
C PHE A 137 -1.75 -8.64 -8.60
N ALA A 138 -2.71 -8.03 -9.28
CA ALA A 138 -4.11 -8.45 -9.25
C ALA A 138 -4.28 -9.92 -9.67
N THR A 139 -3.57 -10.36 -10.73
CA THR A 139 -3.59 -11.77 -11.15
C THR A 139 -3.07 -12.69 -10.05
N LEU A 140 -2.02 -12.30 -9.35
CA LEU A 140 -1.49 -13.07 -8.22
C LEU A 140 -2.54 -13.19 -7.11
N MET A 141 -3.14 -12.08 -6.69
CA MET A 141 -4.13 -12.07 -5.61
C MET A 141 -5.37 -12.89 -5.94
N GLU A 142 -5.88 -12.76 -7.16
CA GLU A 142 -7.00 -13.56 -7.67
C GLU A 142 -6.66 -15.06 -7.74
N THR A 143 -5.42 -15.42 -8.12
CA THR A 143 -4.95 -16.82 -8.15
C THR A 143 -4.79 -17.39 -6.75
N LEU A 144 -4.29 -16.61 -5.80
CA LEU A 144 -4.20 -17.00 -4.40
C LEU A 144 -5.58 -17.23 -3.78
N GLY A 145 -6.62 -16.58 -4.31
CA GLY A 145 -8.00 -16.73 -3.83
C GLY A 145 -8.24 -16.12 -2.46
N VAL A 146 -7.49 -15.09 -2.10
CA VAL A 146 -7.65 -14.31 -0.86
C VAL A 146 -8.34 -12.98 -1.18
N TYR A 147 -9.21 -12.48 -0.31
CA TYR A 147 -9.77 -11.14 -0.47
C TYR A 147 -8.68 -10.10 -0.31
N TRP A 148 -8.72 -9.07 -1.15
CA TRP A 148 -7.68 -8.05 -1.19
C TRP A 148 -8.22 -6.68 -1.55
N ASP A 149 -7.51 -5.66 -1.09
CA ASP A 149 -7.80 -4.27 -1.34
C ASP A 149 -6.52 -3.46 -1.46
N VAL A 150 -6.61 -2.25 -2.02
CA VAL A 150 -5.48 -1.36 -2.24
C VAL A 150 -5.83 0.09 -1.90
N THR A 151 -4.85 0.85 -1.43
CA THR A 151 -4.85 2.30 -1.56
C THR A 151 -3.85 2.72 -2.63
N PHE A 152 -3.92 3.95 -3.11
CA PHE A 152 -2.91 4.45 -4.05
C PHE A 152 -1.70 5.03 -3.32
N GLY A 153 -0.51 4.73 -3.88
CA GLY A 153 0.71 5.47 -3.60
C GLY A 153 0.98 6.53 -4.65
N ASN A 154 2.07 7.26 -4.47
CA ASN A 154 2.44 8.34 -5.40
C ASN A 154 2.98 7.79 -6.74
N HIS A 155 3.54 6.58 -6.75
CA HIS A 155 4.08 5.98 -7.97
C HIS A 155 3.06 5.21 -8.81
N ASP A 156 1.89 4.88 -8.28
CA ASP A 156 0.88 4.10 -9.02
C ASP A 156 0.33 4.84 -10.25
N ALA A 157 0.34 6.17 -10.23
CA ALA A 157 -0.18 7.01 -11.31
C ALA A 157 0.68 8.25 -11.59
N GLU A 158 1.99 8.08 -11.68
CA GLU A 158 2.94 9.14 -12.01
C GLU A 158 2.57 9.90 -13.29
N ALA A 159 2.87 11.20 -13.35
CA ALA A 159 2.55 12.07 -14.49
C ALA A 159 3.09 11.58 -15.86
N TYR A 160 4.08 10.69 -15.87
CA TYR A 160 4.60 10.06 -17.08
C TYR A 160 3.91 8.73 -17.42
N SER A 161 3.09 8.18 -16.53
CA SER A 161 2.41 6.89 -16.70
C SER A 161 1.32 6.99 -17.78
N TYR A 162 0.98 5.86 -18.38
CA TYR A 162 -0.07 5.82 -19.43
C TYR A 162 -1.47 6.04 -18.86
N PHE A 163 -1.70 5.65 -17.63
CA PHE A 163 -3.00 5.71 -16.97
C PHE A 163 -2.89 6.59 -15.73
N ASP A 164 -3.81 7.53 -15.64
CA ASP A 164 -3.98 8.38 -14.46
C ASP A 164 -4.66 7.60 -13.30
N ARG A 165 -4.83 8.25 -12.18
CA ARG A 165 -5.38 7.65 -10.97
C ARG A 165 -6.83 7.19 -11.15
N GLN A 166 -7.64 7.92 -11.93
CA GLN A 166 -9.00 7.51 -12.28
C GLN A 166 -9.00 6.19 -13.06
N ALA A 167 -8.20 6.12 -14.11
CA ALA A 167 -8.12 4.89 -14.92
C ALA A 167 -7.55 3.70 -14.15
N MET A 168 -6.68 3.95 -13.16
CA MET A 168 -6.22 2.91 -12.24
C MET A 168 -7.32 2.47 -11.29
N ALA A 169 -8.18 3.38 -10.80
CA ALA A 169 -9.33 3.02 -9.99
C ALA A 169 -10.33 2.16 -10.78
N GLU A 170 -10.68 2.58 -12.01
CA GLU A 170 -11.52 1.80 -12.91
C GLU A 170 -10.95 0.41 -13.22
N PHE A 171 -9.61 0.28 -13.22
CA PHE A 171 -8.95 -1.02 -13.37
C PHE A 171 -9.17 -1.92 -12.16
N TYR A 172 -9.09 -1.42 -10.94
CA TYR A 172 -9.29 -2.22 -9.73
C TYR A 172 -10.77 -2.54 -9.47
N GLU A 173 -11.70 -1.68 -9.88
CA GLU A 173 -13.16 -1.94 -9.82
C GLU A 173 -13.67 -2.93 -10.89
N ASN A 174 -12.77 -3.54 -11.65
CA ASN A 174 -13.15 -4.44 -12.72
C ASN A 174 -13.94 -5.65 -12.19
N GLU A 175 -15.16 -5.84 -12.66
CA GLU A 175 -16.08 -6.93 -12.28
C GLU A 175 -15.50 -8.35 -12.49
N SER A 176 -14.43 -8.49 -13.26
CA SER A 176 -13.76 -9.79 -13.44
C SER A 176 -12.93 -10.21 -12.24
N TYR A 177 -12.59 -9.30 -11.35
CA TYR A 177 -11.89 -9.60 -10.11
C TYR A 177 -12.90 -10.09 -9.06
N LYS A 178 -12.72 -11.32 -8.62
CA LYS A 178 -13.64 -11.96 -7.67
C LYS A 178 -13.32 -11.63 -6.22
N TYR A 179 -12.06 -11.40 -5.94
CA TYR A 179 -11.56 -11.23 -4.58
C TYR A 179 -11.13 -9.79 -4.28
N CYS A 180 -11.12 -8.90 -5.27
CA CYS A 180 -10.86 -7.48 -5.09
C CYS A 180 -12.06 -6.80 -4.43
N LEU A 181 -11.81 -6.03 -3.36
CA LEU A 181 -12.83 -5.29 -2.64
C LEU A 181 -12.74 -3.77 -2.88
N PHE A 182 -11.81 -3.34 -3.73
CA PHE A 182 -11.58 -1.93 -4.03
C PHE A 182 -12.84 -1.22 -4.48
N GLN A 183 -13.02 0.01 -4.01
CA GLN A 183 -14.05 0.93 -4.41
C GLN A 183 -13.44 2.31 -4.63
N ALA A 184 -13.77 2.98 -5.73
CA ALA A 184 -13.24 4.31 -6.04
C ALA A 184 -13.60 5.35 -4.96
N GLY A 185 -14.70 5.14 -4.26
CA GLY A 185 -15.21 6.07 -3.24
C GLY A 185 -16.22 7.07 -3.78
N PRO A 186 -16.71 8.01 -2.95
CA PRO A 186 -17.70 9.00 -3.35
C PRO A 186 -17.13 10.01 -4.36
N GLU A 187 -17.90 10.38 -5.38
CA GLU A 187 -17.49 11.32 -6.45
C GLU A 187 -17.18 12.75 -5.95
N ASP A 188 -17.71 13.15 -4.80
CA ASP A 188 -17.53 14.46 -4.18
C ASP A 188 -16.41 14.50 -3.13
N VAL A 189 -15.66 13.40 -3.01
CA VAL A 189 -14.49 13.27 -2.13
C VAL A 189 -13.24 13.15 -2.98
N ASP A 190 -12.24 13.98 -2.73
CA ASP A 190 -11.00 14.00 -3.48
C ASP A 190 -10.22 12.69 -3.36
N GLY A 191 -9.49 12.33 -4.42
CA GLY A 191 -8.77 11.07 -4.51
C GLY A 191 -9.65 9.88 -4.89
N TYR A 192 -9.05 8.70 -4.95
CA TYR A 192 -9.70 7.45 -5.33
C TYR A 192 -9.33 6.34 -4.34
N GLY A 193 -10.32 5.55 -3.95
CA GLY A 193 -10.11 4.47 -2.98
C GLY A 193 -10.48 4.87 -1.54
N ASN A 194 -11.27 5.95 -1.37
CA ASN A 194 -11.80 6.32 -0.06
C ASN A 194 -13.05 5.48 0.25
N HIS A 195 -12.89 4.41 1.02
CA HIS A 195 -13.99 3.52 1.37
C HIS A 195 -13.75 2.78 2.71
N VAL A 196 -14.76 2.06 3.16
CA VAL A 196 -14.74 1.37 4.45
C VAL A 196 -15.06 -0.12 4.27
N ILE A 197 -14.28 -0.98 4.91
CA ILE A 197 -14.60 -2.39 5.11
C ILE A 197 -14.99 -2.58 6.58
N GLU A 198 -16.19 -3.09 6.82
CA GLU A 198 -16.72 -3.29 8.17
C GLU A 198 -16.53 -4.75 8.62
N ILE A 199 -16.14 -4.94 9.86
CA ILE A 199 -16.14 -6.25 10.51
C ILE A 199 -17.26 -6.22 11.55
N LYS A 200 -18.29 -7.05 11.33
CA LYS A 200 -19.46 -7.17 12.21
C LYS A 200 -19.46 -8.52 12.94
N ASN A 201 -19.91 -8.52 14.16
CA ASN A 201 -20.25 -9.79 14.82
C ASN A 201 -21.61 -10.32 14.31
N THR A 202 -21.95 -11.55 14.69
CA THR A 202 -23.24 -12.18 14.28
C THR A 202 -24.48 -11.47 14.82
N ARG A 203 -24.35 -10.54 15.77
CA ARG A 203 -25.43 -9.67 16.25
C ARG A 203 -25.58 -8.40 15.42
N GLY A 204 -24.74 -8.18 14.41
CA GLY A 204 -24.74 -7.01 13.54
C GLY A 204 -24.00 -5.79 14.09
N ILE A 205 -23.32 -5.90 15.23
CA ILE A 205 -22.49 -4.82 15.80
C ILE A 205 -21.20 -4.74 15.00
N ILE A 206 -20.85 -3.54 14.52
CA ILE A 206 -19.55 -3.23 13.91
C ILE A 206 -18.52 -3.24 15.04
N THR A 207 -17.66 -4.24 15.06
CA THR A 207 -16.60 -4.42 16.07
C THR A 207 -15.31 -3.72 15.66
N GLN A 208 -15.08 -3.61 14.35
CA GLN A 208 -13.91 -2.97 13.77
C GLN A 208 -14.28 -2.37 12.39
N ALA A 209 -13.74 -1.21 12.06
CA ALA A 209 -13.78 -0.62 10.73
C ALA A 209 -12.36 -0.46 10.16
N LEU A 210 -12.16 -0.92 8.94
CA LEU A 210 -10.93 -0.70 8.17
C LEU A 210 -11.23 0.43 7.19
N ILE A 211 -10.57 1.57 7.34
CA ILE A 211 -10.83 2.78 6.58
C ILE A 211 -9.65 2.98 5.63
N LEU A 212 -9.91 2.85 4.34
CA LEU A 212 -8.93 3.07 3.30
C LEU A 212 -9.08 4.51 2.80
N ILE A 213 -7.95 5.22 2.69
CA ILE A 213 -7.91 6.64 2.31
C ILE A 213 -6.85 6.83 1.25
N ASP A 214 -7.15 7.60 0.21
CA ASP A 214 -6.15 8.08 -0.72
C ASP A 214 -5.38 9.25 -0.08
N SER A 215 -4.12 9.04 0.27
CA SER A 215 -3.26 10.09 0.83
C SER A 215 -2.71 11.06 -0.23
N GLN A 216 -3.28 11.04 -1.43
CA GLN A 216 -2.87 11.82 -2.60
C GLN A 216 -1.47 11.41 -3.13
N ASP A 217 -0.89 12.23 -4.01
CA ASP A 217 0.44 12.03 -4.56
C ASP A 217 1.32 13.28 -4.38
N TYR A 218 1.37 14.16 -5.35
CA TYR A 218 2.14 15.40 -5.32
C TYR A 218 1.19 16.61 -5.43
N VAL A 219 1.53 17.72 -4.79
CA VAL A 219 0.69 18.94 -4.70
C VAL A 219 0.04 19.35 -6.02
N ASN A 220 0.73 19.21 -7.15
CA ASN A 220 0.19 19.51 -8.47
C ASN A 220 0.16 18.28 -9.41
N SER A 221 0.41 17.09 -8.92
CA SER A 221 0.46 15.85 -9.71
C SER A 221 1.27 15.98 -11.00
N ASN A 222 2.44 16.63 -10.93
CA ASN A 222 3.31 16.88 -12.08
C ASN A 222 4.74 16.38 -11.83
N ILE A 223 5.49 16.21 -12.92
CA ILE A 223 6.86 15.65 -12.89
C ILE A 223 7.85 16.51 -12.09
N ILE A 224 7.62 17.80 -11.94
CA ILE A 224 8.51 18.71 -11.19
C ILE A 224 8.34 18.49 -9.70
N ASP A 225 7.10 18.35 -9.23
CA ASP A 225 6.79 18.11 -7.83
C ASP A 225 7.17 16.67 -7.44
N SER A 226 7.02 15.71 -8.35
CA SER A 226 7.55 14.35 -8.19
C SER A 226 9.08 14.37 -7.96
N ILE A 227 9.85 15.05 -8.82
CA ILE A 227 11.31 15.15 -8.67
C ILE A 227 11.72 15.85 -7.36
N LYS A 228 10.93 16.80 -6.88
CA LYS A 228 11.19 17.52 -5.62
C LYS A 228 10.73 16.78 -4.38
N GLY A 229 9.91 15.75 -4.52
CA GLY A 229 9.23 15.09 -3.40
C GLY A 229 8.31 16.04 -2.64
N THR A 230 7.50 16.81 -3.38
CA THR A 230 6.53 17.77 -2.84
C THR A 230 5.18 17.05 -2.71
N TYR A 231 5.03 16.26 -1.67
CA TYR A 231 3.82 15.45 -1.47
C TYR A 231 2.64 16.29 -1.00
N ASP A 232 1.44 15.88 -1.40
CA ASP A 232 0.18 16.48 -0.98
C ASP A 232 -0.30 15.89 0.36
N ASN A 233 -1.39 16.41 0.88
CA ASN A 233 -1.99 16.01 2.16
C ASN A 233 -3.36 15.35 1.93
N ILE A 234 -3.92 14.76 2.97
CA ILE A 234 -5.33 14.37 2.98
C ILE A 234 -6.19 15.63 2.98
N HIS A 235 -7.14 15.72 2.04
CA HIS A 235 -7.92 16.92 1.80
C HIS A 235 -9.09 17.09 2.78
N PRO A 236 -9.56 18.32 3.03
CA PRO A 236 -10.65 18.58 4.00
C PRO A 236 -11.95 17.83 3.71
N ASN A 237 -12.29 17.57 2.44
CA ASN A 237 -13.49 16.79 2.11
C ASN A 237 -13.32 15.30 2.40
N GLN A 238 -12.11 14.75 2.32
CA GLN A 238 -11.79 13.39 2.75
C GLN A 238 -11.91 13.28 4.29
N ILE A 239 -11.41 14.27 5.03
CA ILE A 239 -11.53 14.35 6.50
C ILE A 239 -13.01 14.42 6.91
N LYS A 240 -13.80 15.20 6.17
CA LYS A 240 -15.25 15.29 6.41
C LYS A 240 -15.97 13.98 6.09
N TRP A 241 -15.58 13.30 5.03
CA TRP A 241 -16.08 11.96 4.70
C TRP A 241 -15.75 10.96 5.82
N TYR A 242 -14.50 10.93 6.29
CA TYR A 242 -14.09 10.09 7.43
C TYR A 242 -14.96 10.35 8.67
N GLU A 243 -15.17 11.62 9.04
CA GLU A 243 -16.04 12.00 10.17
C GLU A 243 -17.48 11.47 9.98
N ASN A 244 -18.02 11.59 8.77
CA ASN A 244 -19.36 11.11 8.45
C ASN A 244 -19.46 9.59 8.57
N GLU A 245 -18.48 8.83 8.09
CA GLU A 245 -18.46 7.38 8.18
C GLU A 245 -18.36 6.89 9.64
N ILE A 246 -17.48 7.47 10.46
CA ILE A 246 -17.42 7.14 11.88
C ILE A 246 -18.76 7.45 12.58
N THR A 247 -19.34 8.60 12.28
CA THR A 247 -20.64 9.00 12.86
C THR A 247 -21.77 8.03 12.45
N ARG A 248 -21.82 7.64 11.17
CA ARG A 248 -22.78 6.67 10.64
C ARG A 248 -22.65 5.32 11.38
N MET A 249 -21.44 4.77 11.46
CA MET A 249 -21.19 3.48 12.09
C MET A 249 -21.53 3.48 13.59
N ASN A 250 -21.22 4.56 14.29
CA ASN A 250 -21.63 4.74 15.68
C ASN A 250 -23.16 4.72 15.83
N ALA A 251 -23.87 5.47 14.96
CA ALA A 251 -25.32 5.51 14.98
C ALA A 251 -25.98 4.14 14.62
N GLU A 252 -25.33 3.34 13.77
CA GLU A 252 -25.77 1.97 13.47
C GLU A 252 -25.64 1.06 14.70
N ASN A 253 -24.48 1.09 15.35
CA ASN A 253 -24.27 0.32 16.58
C ASN A 253 -25.23 0.72 17.71
N GLU A 254 -25.52 2.01 17.88
CA GLU A 254 -26.46 2.52 18.88
C GLU A 254 -27.91 2.04 18.63
N LYS A 255 -28.32 1.82 17.39
CA LYS A 255 -29.64 1.24 17.07
C LYS A 255 -29.78 -0.18 17.62
N ILE A 256 -28.67 -0.94 17.66
CA ILE A 256 -28.65 -2.32 18.15
C ILE A 256 -28.42 -2.35 19.66
N ASN A 257 -27.49 -1.52 20.16
CA ASN A 257 -27.15 -1.40 21.56
C ASN A 257 -26.98 0.07 21.94
N LYS A 258 -27.93 0.63 22.69
CA LYS A 258 -27.91 2.04 23.14
C LYS A 258 -26.68 2.43 23.98
N ASN A 259 -25.99 1.45 24.54
CA ASN A 259 -24.78 1.65 25.31
C ASN A 259 -23.53 1.17 24.50
N ALA A 260 -23.61 1.14 23.17
CA ALA A 260 -22.46 0.79 22.35
C ALA A 260 -21.32 1.78 22.59
N VAL A 261 -20.11 1.25 22.71
CA VAL A 261 -18.91 2.08 22.71
C VAL A 261 -18.65 2.59 21.29
N PRO A 262 -17.93 3.70 21.11
CA PRO A 262 -17.54 4.15 19.78
C PRO A 262 -16.87 3.03 18.98
N VAL A 263 -17.23 2.92 17.69
CA VAL A 263 -16.62 1.97 16.76
C VAL A 263 -15.12 2.16 16.78
N LYS A 264 -14.39 1.07 16.89
CA LYS A 264 -12.93 1.09 16.75
C LYS A 264 -12.58 0.99 15.28
N SER A 265 -11.63 1.81 14.82
CA SER A 265 -11.20 1.80 13.42
C SER A 265 -9.68 1.73 13.30
N MET A 266 -9.24 1.30 12.13
CA MET A 266 -7.87 1.35 11.65
C MET A 266 -7.85 2.07 10.31
N ALA A 267 -6.93 2.99 10.11
CA ALA A 267 -6.78 3.73 8.86
C ALA A 267 -5.59 3.19 8.05
N PHE A 268 -5.78 3.07 6.74
CA PHE A 268 -4.79 2.56 5.79
C PHE A 268 -4.62 3.58 4.67
N PHE A 269 -3.41 4.07 4.49
CA PHE A 269 -3.04 5.00 3.42
C PHE A 269 -1.54 4.92 3.17
N HIS A 270 -1.06 5.52 2.08
CA HIS A 270 0.33 5.36 1.65
C HIS A 270 1.27 6.36 2.30
N ILE A 271 1.09 7.66 2.03
CA ILE A 271 1.97 8.73 2.52
C ILE A 271 1.66 9.00 4.00
N PRO A 272 2.65 8.96 4.89
CA PRO A 272 2.43 9.15 6.33
C PRO A 272 1.97 10.56 6.66
N LEU A 273 1.22 10.71 7.76
CA LEU A 273 0.88 12.02 8.33
C LEU A 273 2.13 12.69 8.92
N ALA A 274 2.12 14.02 9.01
CA ALA A 274 3.21 14.80 9.60
C ALA A 274 3.50 14.40 11.05
N GLU A 275 2.47 14.02 11.80
CA GLU A 275 2.55 13.58 13.20
C GLU A 275 3.36 12.30 13.40
N THR A 276 3.58 11.52 12.34
CA THR A 276 4.53 10.41 12.38
C THR A 276 5.94 10.91 12.70
N GLY A 277 6.34 12.01 12.07
CA GLY A 277 7.61 12.69 12.35
C GLY A 277 7.64 13.36 13.71
N GLU A 278 6.56 14.07 14.08
CA GLU A 278 6.45 14.76 15.36
C GLU A 278 6.59 13.79 16.55
N GLY A 279 5.87 12.67 16.52
CA GLY A 279 5.95 11.66 17.57
C GLY A 279 7.36 11.09 17.70
N TRP A 280 8.00 10.78 16.56
CA TRP A 280 9.36 10.27 16.58
C TRP A 280 10.39 11.29 17.08
N GLU A 281 10.25 12.56 16.70
CA GLU A 281 11.12 13.66 17.17
C GLU A 281 10.97 13.88 18.69
N GLU A 282 9.76 13.71 19.24
CA GLU A 282 9.54 13.75 20.70
C GLU A 282 10.32 12.60 21.39
N PHE A 283 10.28 11.40 20.85
CA PHE A 283 11.02 10.24 21.38
C PHE A 283 12.54 10.46 21.38
N GLU A 284 13.08 11.01 20.27
CA GLU A 284 14.50 11.34 20.17
C GLU A 284 14.90 12.47 21.14
N ALA A 285 14.10 13.51 21.22
CA ALA A 285 14.33 14.63 22.13
C ALA A 285 14.34 14.17 23.60
N ASN A 286 13.61 13.08 23.91
CA ASN A 286 13.61 12.44 25.23
C ASN A 286 14.64 11.27 25.33
N ASN A 287 15.73 11.34 24.53
CA ASN A 287 16.81 10.34 24.54
C ASN A 287 16.32 8.89 24.30
N PHE A 288 15.40 8.69 23.37
CA PHE A 288 14.80 7.39 23.06
C PHE A 288 14.16 6.70 24.26
N THR A 289 13.47 7.49 25.07
CA THR A 289 12.70 7.01 26.23
C THR A 289 11.25 7.42 26.05
N ASP A 290 10.31 6.54 26.40
CA ASP A 290 8.88 6.82 26.35
C ASP A 290 8.53 8.10 27.09
N THR A 291 7.49 8.77 26.61
CA THR A 291 6.90 9.96 27.25
C THR A 291 5.44 9.68 27.65
N GLU A 292 4.74 10.67 28.14
CA GLU A 292 3.30 10.55 28.39
C GLU A 292 2.51 10.37 27.08
N SER A 293 2.94 11.03 26.00
CA SER A 293 2.30 11.04 24.68
C SER A 293 2.86 10.01 23.71
N PHE A 294 4.07 9.52 23.91
CA PHE A 294 4.75 8.60 23.00
C PHE A 294 5.19 7.31 23.68
N LYS A 295 4.90 6.16 23.03
CA LYS A 295 5.40 4.84 23.46
C LYS A 295 5.98 4.09 22.29
N TYR A 296 7.25 3.75 22.37
CA TYR A 296 7.93 2.89 21.39
C TYR A 296 7.44 1.44 21.55
N ILE A 297 7.20 0.79 20.40
CA ILE A 297 6.78 -0.62 20.38
C ILE A 297 7.84 -1.47 19.72
N ASP A 298 8.16 -1.22 18.45
CA ASP A 298 9.20 -1.96 17.73
C ASP A 298 9.74 -1.21 16.50
N GLY A 299 10.75 -1.79 15.84
CA GLY A 299 11.25 -1.37 14.55
C GLY A 299 12.16 -0.14 14.57
N ILE A 300 12.47 0.40 13.39
CA ILE A 300 13.39 1.54 13.25
C ILE A 300 12.88 2.55 12.23
N ILE A 301 13.44 3.76 12.31
CA ILE A 301 13.48 4.75 11.24
C ILE A 301 14.85 4.61 10.57
N GLY A 302 14.85 4.06 9.36
CA GLY A 302 16.06 3.77 8.59
C GLY A 302 16.37 4.79 7.50
N GLU A 303 15.43 5.67 7.16
CA GLU A 303 15.65 6.70 6.15
C GLU A 303 16.71 7.71 6.58
N GLY A 304 17.57 8.08 5.61
CA GLY A 304 18.60 9.10 5.79
C GLY A 304 18.14 10.47 5.33
N GLY A 305 18.74 11.54 5.87
CA GLY A 305 18.40 12.91 5.50
C GLY A 305 17.01 13.33 6.03
N ARG A 306 16.02 13.52 5.15
CA ARG A 306 14.61 13.63 5.55
C ARG A 306 14.12 12.23 5.90
N ARG A 307 13.75 12.00 7.14
CA ARG A 307 13.41 10.68 7.66
C ARG A 307 11.95 10.30 7.48
N PHE A 308 11.12 11.31 7.28
CA PHE A 308 9.67 11.19 7.08
C PHE A 308 9.27 12.04 5.88
N TYR A 309 8.74 11.40 4.86
CA TYR A 309 8.33 12.07 3.62
C TYR A 309 6.82 12.27 3.59
N SER A 310 6.27 12.89 4.65
CA SER A 310 4.88 13.30 4.74
C SER A 310 4.52 14.42 3.76
N GLY A 311 3.25 14.72 3.63
CA GLY A 311 2.72 15.85 2.88
C GLY A 311 3.28 17.20 3.35
N LEU A 312 3.11 18.23 2.53
CA LEU A 312 3.55 19.59 2.85
C LEU A 312 2.55 20.27 3.78
N GLY A 313 3.03 20.61 4.98
CA GLY A 313 2.21 21.22 6.01
C GLY A 313 1.47 20.17 6.86
N GLU A 314 0.54 20.64 7.64
CA GLU A 314 -0.33 19.83 8.48
C GLU A 314 -1.71 19.77 7.84
N ASP A 315 -2.35 18.60 7.85
CA ASP A 315 -3.78 18.47 7.64
C ASP A 315 -4.48 18.27 8.99
N GLU A 316 -5.79 18.34 9.02
CA GLU A 316 -6.56 18.19 10.27
C GLU A 316 -6.98 16.72 10.51
N MET A 317 -6.39 15.75 9.82
CA MET A 317 -6.82 14.34 9.88
C MET A 317 -6.53 13.71 11.24
N PHE A 318 -5.34 13.93 11.77
CA PHE A 318 -4.95 13.37 13.05
C PHE A 318 -5.78 13.96 14.21
N GLU A 319 -5.97 15.29 14.23
CA GLU A 319 -6.84 15.93 15.21
C GLU A 319 -8.26 15.41 15.14
N LYS A 320 -8.79 15.17 13.95
CA LYS A 320 -10.12 14.58 13.76
C LYS A 320 -10.18 13.14 14.27
N MET A 321 -9.13 12.34 14.06
CA MET A 321 -9.04 11.00 14.63
C MET A 321 -9.04 11.02 16.15
N LEU A 322 -8.30 11.96 16.76
CA LEU A 322 -8.29 12.15 18.23
C LEU A 322 -9.64 12.61 18.76
N GLU A 323 -10.28 13.58 18.09
CA GLU A 323 -11.59 14.11 18.47
C GLU A 323 -12.67 13.01 18.50
N LEU A 324 -12.72 12.19 17.45
CA LEU A 324 -13.72 11.12 17.33
C LEU A 324 -13.39 9.90 18.21
N GLY A 325 -12.12 9.70 18.57
CA GLY A 325 -11.64 8.63 19.42
C GLY A 325 -11.87 7.21 18.89
N SER A 326 -12.23 7.08 17.61
CA SER A 326 -12.50 5.82 16.92
C SER A 326 -11.22 5.15 16.45
N THR A 327 -10.36 5.85 15.68
CA THR A 327 -9.12 5.30 15.13
C THR A 327 -8.14 4.92 16.23
N LYS A 328 -7.64 3.69 16.15
CA LYS A 328 -6.70 3.11 17.13
C LYS A 328 -5.34 2.80 16.50
N ALA A 329 -5.29 2.64 15.19
CA ALA A 329 -4.04 2.46 14.46
C ALA A 329 -4.10 3.08 13.08
N ILE A 330 -2.92 3.47 12.58
CA ILE A 330 -2.65 3.98 11.24
C ILE A 330 -1.58 3.07 10.63
N PHE A 331 -1.82 2.64 9.38
CA PHE A 331 -0.91 1.81 8.61
C PHE A 331 -0.54 2.51 7.33
N ASN A 332 0.75 2.69 7.09
CA ASN A 332 1.29 3.37 5.92
C ASN A 332 2.55 2.70 5.37
N GLY A 333 3.02 3.15 4.21
CA GLY A 333 4.26 2.78 3.54
C GLY A 333 5.10 4.00 3.22
N HIS A 334 5.52 4.12 1.95
CA HIS A 334 6.20 5.27 1.36
C HIS A 334 7.67 5.42 1.74
N ASP A 335 8.00 5.42 3.01
CA ASP A 335 9.38 5.54 3.51
C ASP A 335 10.01 4.15 3.59
N HIS A 336 10.71 3.73 2.52
CA HIS A 336 11.09 2.33 2.27
C HIS A 336 12.00 1.71 3.32
N LEU A 337 12.76 2.52 4.07
CA LEU A 337 13.66 2.05 5.11
C LEU A 337 13.06 2.15 6.51
N ASN A 338 11.85 2.69 6.64
CA ASN A 338 11.13 2.78 7.90
C ASN A 338 10.24 1.54 8.07
N TYR A 339 10.29 0.92 9.26
CA TYR A 339 9.38 -0.16 9.63
C TYR A 339 9.02 -0.13 11.12
N THR A 340 9.04 1.07 11.71
CA THR A 340 8.73 1.27 13.13
C THR A 340 7.23 1.15 13.43
N THR A 341 6.94 0.75 14.66
CA THR A 341 5.62 0.88 15.30
C THR A 341 5.77 1.59 16.63
N PHE A 342 4.94 2.58 16.86
CA PHE A 342 4.87 3.33 18.11
C PHE A 342 3.45 3.83 18.36
N GLU A 343 3.11 4.18 19.60
CA GLU A 343 1.87 4.87 19.95
C GLU A 343 2.19 6.36 20.16
N TYR A 344 1.43 7.24 19.53
CA TYR A 344 1.50 8.68 19.75
C TYR A 344 0.11 9.23 20.05
N LYS A 345 -0.04 9.90 21.19
CA LYS A 345 -1.31 10.45 21.69
C LYS A 345 -2.47 9.43 21.69
N GLY A 346 -2.15 8.14 21.92
CA GLY A 346 -3.14 7.05 22.02
C GLY A 346 -3.58 6.43 20.70
N ILE A 347 -2.93 6.80 19.57
CA ILE A 347 -3.07 6.15 18.26
C ILE A 347 -1.77 5.46 17.91
N GLN A 348 -1.83 4.22 17.45
CA GLN A 348 -0.68 3.43 17.05
C GLN A 348 -0.33 3.74 15.59
N PHE A 349 0.91 4.17 15.32
CA PHE A 349 1.46 4.36 13.98
C PHE A 349 2.30 3.15 13.60
N SER A 350 2.10 2.60 12.43
CA SER A 350 2.81 1.41 11.98
C SER A 350 3.20 1.51 10.50
N TYR A 351 4.49 1.68 10.22
CA TYR A 351 5.02 1.47 8.88
C TYR A 351 4.98 -0.01 8.52
N GLY A 352 4.55 -0.32 7.30
CA GLY A 352 4.74 -1.63 6.70
C GLY A 352 6.19 -1.87 6.29
N TYR A 353 6.58 -3.14 6.16
CA TYR A 353 7.81 -3.46 5.45
C TYR A 353 7.62 -3.20 3.95
N SER A 354 8.50 -2.40 3.35
CA SER A 354 8.58 -2.27 1.89
C SER A 354 8.99 -3.60 1.25
N ILE A 355 8.23 -4.09 0.27
CA ILE A 355 8.56 -5.32 -0.46
C ILE A 355 9.57 -5.05 -1.56
N ASP A 356 9.72 -3.84 -1.98
CA ASP A 356 10.47 -3.34 -3.12
C ASP A 356 11.79 -4.07 -3.41
N PHE A 357 11.89 -4.67 -4.59
CA PHE A 357 13.12 -5.23 -5.16
C PHE A 357 13.69 -4.35 -6.27
N PHE A 358 13.07 -3.21 -6.58
CA PHE A 358 13.31 -2.52 -7.85
C PHE A 358 13.54 -1.01 -7.73
N ALA A 359 12.70 -0.28 -7.01
CA ALA A 359 12.72 1.18 -7.01
C ALA A 359 13.84 1.74 -6.12
N TYR A 360 14.03 1.19 -4.93
CA TYR A 360 14.94 1.71 -3.92
C TYR A 360 16.08 0.75 -3.62
N SER A 361 17.28 1.05 -4.14
CA SER A 361 18.46 0.19 -4.01
C SER A 361 19.03 0.12 -2.57
N GLY A 362 18.62 1.02 -1.68
CA GLY A 362 19.06 1.08 -0.29
C GLY A 362 18.60 -0.08 0.58
N ILE A 363 17.46 -0.70 0.25
CA ILE A 363 16.86 -1.78 1.05
C ILE A 363 17.82 -2.96 1.20
N ASP A 364 18.49 -3.40 0.12
CA ASP A 364 19.44 -4.52 0.15
C ASP A 364 20.67 -4.23 1.03
N SER A 365 21.14 -2.99 1.06
CA SER A 365 22.29 -2.58 1.89
C SER A 365 21.93 -2.43 3.36
N GLN A 366 20.64 -2.25 3.67
CA GLN A 366 20.13 -2.13 5.03
C GLN A 366 19.59 -3.47 5.59
N GLY A 367 19.74 -4.54 4.83
CA GLY A 367 19.43 -5.90 5.27
C GLY A 367 17.96 -6.18 5.55
N SER A 368 17.23 -6.61 4.52
CA SER A 368 16.05 -7.42 4.74
C SER A 368 14.84 -6.75 5.41
N GLN A 369 14.49 -5.58 4.96
CA GLN A 369 13.25 -4.94 5.43
C GLN A 369 11.98 -5.45 4.75
N ARG A 370 12.10 -6.40 3.83
CA ARG A 370 10.95 -6.97 3.14
C ARG A 370 10.15 -7.86 4.07
N GLY A 371 8.85 -7.74 4.01
CA GLY A 371 7.98 -8.51 4.89
C GLY A 371 6.52 -8.09 4.82
N CYS A 372 5.78 -8.45 5.85
CA CYS A 372 4.38 -8.06 6.02
C CYS A 372 4.08 -7.77 7.50
N SER A 373 3.01 -7.01 7.74
CA SER A 373 2.43 -6.89 9.07
C SER A 373 1.14 -7.69 9.12
N MET A 374 1.01 -8.60 10.10
CA MET A 374 -0.22 -9.32 10.37
C MET A 374 -0.96 -8.65 11.51
N ILE A 375 -2.14 -8.14 11.20
CA ILE A 375 -3.04 -7.48 12.15
C ILE A 375 -4.10 -8.50 12.51
N THR A 376 -4.19 -8.85 13.80
CA THR A 376 -5.26 -9.71 14.31
C THR A 376 -6.25 -8.87 15.08
N SER A 377 -7.40 -8.59 14.48
CA SER A 377 -8.53 -7.90 15.12
C SER A 377 -9.37 -8.89 15.87
N LYS A 378 -9.67 -8.60 17.14
CA LYS A 378 -10.46 -9.45 18.01
C LYS A 378 -11.93 -9.02 18.08
N PRO A 379 -12.85 -9.90 18.48
CA PRO A 379 -14.28 -9.60 18.56
C PRO A 379 -14.64 -8.42 19.48
N ASP A 380 -13.79 -8.08 20.45
CA ASP A 380 -13.95 -6.93 21.34
C ASP A 380 -13.39 -5.62 20.73
N GLY A 381 -12.89 -5.70 19.50
CA GLY A 381 -12.25 -4.60 18.75
C GLY A 381 -10.85 -4.25 19.26
N SER A 382 -10.24 -5.04 20.14
CA SER A 382 -8.80 -4.97 20.38
C SER A 382 -8.05 -5.64 19.23
N PHE A 383 -6.76 -5.36 19.09
CA PHE A 383 -5.95 -5.93 18.02
C PHE A 383 -4.50 -6.12 18.44
N THR A 384 -3.78 -6.95 17.71
CA THR A 384 -2.32 -7.08 17.76
C THR A 384 -1.73 -6.89 16.38
N ILE A 385 -0.47 -6.45 16.32
CA ILE A 385 0.32 -6.33 15.08
C ILE A 385 1.56 -7.19 15.26
N ASP A 386 1.71 -8.18 14.38
CA ASP A 386 2.90 -9.03 14.30
C ASP A 386 3.63 -8.72 13.00
N LYS A 387 4.87 -8.23 13.06
CA LYS A 387 5.69 -7.95 11.88
C LYS A 387 6.55 -9.15 11.53
N TYR A 388 6.46 -9.60 10.28
CA TYR A 388 7.22 -10.75 9.78
C TYR A 388 8.15 -10.32 8.67
N ASN A 389 9.45 -10.27 9.00
CA ASN A 389 10.48 -10.04 7.99
C ASN A 389 10.64 -11.30 7.12
N TYR A 390 10.59 -11.11 5.79
CA TYR A 390 10.63 -12.20 4.83
C TYR A 390 11.93 -13.01 4.86
N TYR A 391 13.05 -12.40 5.24
CA TYR A 391 14.35 -13.06 5.26
C TYR A 391 14.78 -13.56 6.64
N SER A 392 14.13 -13.11 7.70
CA SER A 392 14.63 -13.29 9.07
C SER A 392 14.43 -14.65 9.69
N SER A 393 13.64 -15.53 9.13
CA SER A 393 13.25 -16.69 9.89
C SER A 393 13.10 -17.97 9.09
N SER A 394 13.11 -19.10 9.79
CA SER A 394 12.64 -20.40 9.29
C SER A 394 11.15 -20.39 8.89
N ARG A 395 10.46 -19.23 8.97
CA ARG A 395 9.04 -19.09 8.66
C ARG A 395 8.76 -19.23 7.18
N TYR A 396 9.65 -18.68 6.33
CA TYR A 396 9.55 -18.72 4.88
C TYR A 396 10.60 -19.65 4.27
N PRO A 397 10.48 -20.06 2.99
CA PRO A 397 11.39 -21.01 2.35
C PRO A 397 12.86 -20.57 2.45
N SER A 398 13.75 -21.54 2.73
CA SER A 398 15.17 -21.30 3.03
C SER A 398 15.98 -20.75 1.85
N ASP A 399 15.57 -20.98 0.62
CA ASP A 399 16.18 -20.41 -0.59
C ASP A 399 16.00 -18.88 -0.68
N LYS A 400 15.05 -18.32 0.06
CA LYS A 400 14.80 -16.89 0.20
C LYS A 400 15.62 -16.22 1.30
N GLN A 401 16.28 -16.99 2.16
CA GLN A 401 17.03 -16.52 3.34
C GLN A 401 18.52 -16.28 3.07
N SER A 402 18.92 -16.07 1.83
CA SER A 402 20.34 -15.89 1.47
C SER A 402 20.92 -14.51 1.83
N ILE A 403 20.09 -13.58 2.26
CA ILE A 403 20.48 -12.21 2.64
C ILE A 403 20.75 -12.17 4.13
N THR A 404 21.97 -11.75 4.51
CA THR A 404 22.32 -11.57 5.92
C THR A 404 21.58 -10.39 6.51
N MET A 405 20.80 -10.63 7.56
CA MET A 405 20.09 -9.60 8.31
C MET A 405 21.08 -8.70 9.02
N GLN A 406 20.99 -7.39 8.80
CA GLN A 406 21.85 -6.42 9.49
C GLN A 406 21.16 -5.71 10.65
N HIS A 407 19.82 -5.76 10.74
CA HIS A 407 19.03 -4.94 11.66
C HIS A 407 17.91 -5.70 12.41
N GLU A 408 17.98 -7.03 12.47
CA GLU A 408 16.96 -7.84 13.17
C GLU A 408 16.81 -7.50 14.66
N ASP A 409 17.89 -6.98 15.26
CA ASP A 409 18.01 -6.77 16.71
C ASP A 409 18.15 -5.29 17.11
N VAL A 410 17.88 -4.35 16.21
CA VAL A 410 17.86 -2.93 16.61
C VAL A 410 16.55 -2.63 17.32
N THR A 411 16.52 -2.95 18.58
CA THR A 411 15.54 -2.41 19.52
C THR A 411 16.16 -1.21 20.22
N TYR A 412 15.48 -0.08 20.20
CA TYR A 412 15.84 1.00 21.11
C TYR A 412 15.61 0.50 22.54
N GLN A 413 16.65 0.46 23.35
CA GLN A 413 16.47 0.11 24.77
C GLN A 413 15.71 1.25 25.44
N VAL A 414 14.42 1.06 25.63
CA VAL A 414 13.61 1.95 26.46
C VAL A 414 14.16 1.85 27.87
N GLN A 415 14.80 2.91 28.35
CA GLN A 415 15.23 2.97 29.74
C GLN A 415 13.96 3.01 30.60
N ALA A 416 13.71 1.94 31.34
CA ALA A 416 12.65 1.96 32.35
C ALA A 416 12.92 3.11 33.32
N GLN A 417 11.91 3.99 33.49
CA GLN A 417 11.93 5.07 34.47
C GLN A 417 11.94 4.53 35.91
#